data_44ace6469a015f0c9f367e52e1f48483
#
_entry.id   44ace6469a015f0c9f367e52e1f48483
#
_cell.length_a   1.000
_cell.length_b   1.000
_cell.length_c   1.000
_cell.angle_alpha   90.00
_cell.angle_beta   90.00
_cell.angle_gamma   90.00
#
_symmetry.space_group_name_H-M   'P 1'
#
loop_
_entity.id
_entity.type
_entity.pdbx_description
1 polymer ?
#
loop_
_entity_poly.entity_id
_entity_poly.type
_entity_poly.pdbx_seq_one_letter_code
_entity_poly.pdbx_strand_id
1 'polypeptide(L)'
;SMDPEKNPVFKNAEARFFLAYKNNKPVGRIAAIINHIEINEQGKPKMRFGWFDAIDDLKVTKALIAQVEEIGRTNNLNWIEGPVGFSNMEKAGMLIEGFEYLNTMITWYNYPYYKEHFEKLNFEKASEWVEYKIQIPEKSPEKVEKFARIIVERYNLKLIHFKNSKEILPYVDDMFGLLNKTYNDLSTFVPIQQYQIDHYKDKYIKYINPHYIKCIENAEGKLIAFAITMPSFSKALKKANGSLWPFGFIHLLRARNNNDTAAFYLIGIDPEYQGKGVTAAIFQTMQDLFTANGITEVETNPELEENKAIQQLWKKYDHQLHKRRRTYKRDL
;
A
#
# COMPACT_ATOMS: atom_id res chain seq x y z
N SER A 1 -11.19 -8.16 5.81
CA SER A 1 -11.87 -9.25 6.53
C SER A 1 -11.53 -10.59 5.88
N MET A 2 -11.35 -11.64 6.67
CA MET A 2 -11.21 -13.02 6.18
C MET A 2 -12.57 -13.72 6.01
N ASP A 3 -13.65 -13.03 6.30
CA ASP A 3 -15.01 -13.53 6.22
C ASP A 3 -15.52 -13.36 4.77
N PRO A 4 -15.82 -14.47 4.04
CA PRO A 4 -16.29 -14.40 2.67
C PRO A 4 -17.59 -13.63 2.48
N GLU A 5 -18.46 -13.59 3.47
CA GLU A 5 -19.72 -12.85 3.40
C GLU A 5 -19.53 -11.33 3.53
N LYS A 6 -18.42 -10.90 4.13
CA LYS A 6 -18.14 -9.48 4.43
C LYS A 6 -17.06 -8.85 3.57
N ASN A 7 -16.25 -9.66 2.90
CA ASN A 7 -15.18 -9.16 2.06
C ASN A 7 -15.48 -9.41 0.58
N PRO A 8 -15.76 -8.35 -0.20
CA PRO A 8 -16.16 -8.49 -1.59
C PRO A 8 -15.09 -9.12 -2.50
N VAL A 9 -13.86 -9.22 -2.05
CA VAL A 9 -12.77 -9.87 -2.82
C VAL A 9 -13.07 -11.34 -3.10
N PHE A 10 -13.83 -12.01 -2.25
CA PHE A 10 -14.25 -13.41 -2.45
C PHE A 10 -15.20 -13.61 -3.64
N LYS A 11 -15.63 -12.53 -4.32
CA LYS A 11 -16.33 -12.66 -5.61
C LYS A 11 -15.41 -13.08 -6.75
N ASN A 12 -14.12 -12.84 -6.62
CA ASN A 12 -13.10 -13.15 -7.63
C ASN A 12 -11.88 -13.89 -7.08
N ALA A 13 -11.92 -14.29 -5.82
CA ALA A 13 -10.82 -15.04 -5.20
C ALA A 13 -11.35 -16.08 -4.22
N GLU A 14 -10.54 -17.11 -3.99
CA GLU A 14 -10.75 -18.14 -2.99
C GLU A 14 -9.58 -18.15 -2.02
N ALA A 15 -9.83 -18.50 -0.76
CA ALA A 15 -8.77 -18.65 0.22
C ALA A 15 -9.04 -19.81 1.20
N ARG A 16 -7.97 -20.50 1.56
CA ARG A 16 -7.93 -21.46 2.65
C ARG A 16 -6.92 -21.01 3.68
N PHE A 17 -7.28 -21.09 4.96
CA PHE A 17 -6.45 -20.65 6.07
C PHE A 17 -5.98 -21.86 6.86
N PHE A 18 -4.68 -21.91 7.18
CA PHE A 18 -4.04 -23.00 7.89
C PHE A 18 -3.37 -22.49 9.16
N LEU A 19 -3.40 -23.31 10.19
CA LEU A 19 -2.66 -23.15 11.44
C LEU A 19 -1.72 -24.34 11.63
N ALA A 20 -0.47 -24.08 11.96
CA ALA A 20 0.46 -25.10 12.40
C ALA A 20 0.46 -25.18 13.93
N TYR A 21 0.47 -26.40 14.46
CA TYR A 21 0.51 -26.66 15.89
C TYR A 21 1.75 -27.47 16.27
N LYS A 22 2.34 -27.14 17.41
CA LYS A 22 3.42 -27.91 18.06
C LYS A 22 3.07 -28.04 19.53
N ASN A 23 2.95 -29.29 20.01
CA ASN A 23 2.53 -29.56 21.39
C ASN A 23 1.21 -28.85 21.77
N ASN A 24 0.21 -28.92 20.91
CA ASN A 24 -1.12 -28.29 21.04
C ASN A 24 -1.11 -26.75 21.13
N LYS A 25 0.02 -26.09 20.81
CA LYS A 25 0.11 -24.63 20.73
C LYS A 25 0.18 -24.20 19.27
N PRO A 26 -0.55 -23.16 18.86
CA PRO A 26 -0.40 -22.59 17.51
C PRO A 26 0.99 -21.97 17.38
N VAL A 27 1.74 -22.34 16.36
CA VAL A 27 3.13 -21.93 16.12
C VAL A 27 3.32 -21.30 14.73
N GLY A 28 2.27 -21.25 13.93
CA GLY A 28 2.32 -20.58 12.64
C GLY A 28 0.96 -20.59 11.95
N ARG A 29 0.83 -19.76 10.93
CA ARG A 29 -0.35 -19.62 10.08
C ARG A 29 0.02 -19.23 8.67
N ILE A 30 -0.84 -19.55 7.71
CA ILE A 30 -0.73 -19.11 6.32
C ILE A 30 -2.12 -19.10 5.67
N ALA A 31 -2.31 -18.24 4.70
CA ALA A 31 -3.43 -18.27 3.78
C ALA A 31 -2.94 -18.71 2.39
N ALA A 32 -3.60 -19.67 1.81
CA ALA A 32 -3.46 -20.06 0.41
C ALA A 32 -4.57 -19.36 -0.38
N ILE A 33 -4.23 -18.63 -1.44
CA ILE A 33 -5.15 -17.72 -2.14
C ILE A 33 -5.09 -17.97 -3.64
N ILE A 34 -6.24 -18.19 -4.27
CA ILE A 34 -6.42 -18.23 -5.72
C ILE A 34 -7.13 -16.94 -6.13
N ASN A 35 -6.54 -16.17 -7.03
CA ASN A 35 -7.18 -14.99 -7.62
C ASN A 35 -7.55 -15.28 -9.07
N HIS A 36 -8.85 -15.40 -9.34
CA HIS A 36 -9.36 -15.78 -10.65
C HIS A 36 -9.12 -14.73 -11.74
N ILE A 37 -9.02 -13.44 -11.38
CA ILE A 37 -8.67 -12.38 -12.34
C ILE A 37 -7.23 -12.58 -12.85
N GLU A 38 -6.28 -12.88 -11.95
CA GLU A 38 -4.90 -13.14 -12.37
C GLU A 38 -4.79 -14.33 -13.31
N ILE A 39 -5.52 -15.41 -13.00
CA ILE A 39 -5.46 -16.64 -13.78
C ILE A 39 -6.16 -16.47 -15.14
N ASN A 40 -7.41 -15.99 -15.12
CA ASN A 40 -8.29 -16.03 -16.28
C ASN A 40 -8.14 -14.81 -17.19
N GLU A 41 -7.83 -13.63 -16.63
CA GLU A 41 -7.78 -12.39 -17.41
C GLU A 41 -6.34 -11.93 -17.66
N GLN A 42 -5.43 -12.15 -16.68
CA GLN A 42 -4.03 -11.72 -16.81
C GLN A 42 -3.09 -12.85 -17.27
N GLY A 43 -3.58 -14.08 -17.42
CA GLY A 43 -2.76 -15.23 -17.86
C GLY A 43 -1.65 -15.59 -16.85
N LYS A 44 -1.84 -15.33 -15.56
CA LYS A 44 -0.89 -15.61 -14.49
C LYS A 44 -1.37 -16.80 -13.62
N PRO A 45 -1.14 -18.06 -14.03
CA PRO A 45 -1.60 -19.23 -13.31
C PRO A 45 -0.75 -19.47 -12.06
N LYS A 46 -0.89 -18.59 -11.07
CA LYS A 46 -0.15 -18.63 -9.82
C LYS A 46 -1.04 -18.79 -8.59
N MET A 47 -0.45 -19.40 -7.58
CA MET A 47 -0.98 -19.49 -6.24
C MET A 47 -0.41 -18.37 -5.39
N ARG A 48 -1.23 -17.55 -4.78
CA ARG A 48 -0.77 -16.58 -3.77
C ARG A 48 -0.74 -17.22 -2.40
N PHE A 49 0.19 -16.77 -1.55
CA PHE A 49 0.11 -17.01 -0.11
C PHE A 49 0.25 -15.69 0.65
N GLY A 50 -0.46 -15.60 1.77
CA GLY A 50 -0.44 -14.41 2.63
C GLY A 50 -0.72 -14.75 4.08
N TRP A 51 -0.90 -13.74 4.93
CA TRP A 51 -1.10 -13.92 6.39
C TRP A 51 -0.11 -14.87 7.01
N PHE A 52 1.07 -14.99 6.39
CA PHE A 52 2.13 -15.86 6.87
C PHE A 52 2.72 -15.34 8.17
N ASP A 53 2.75 -16.22 9.16
CA ASP A 53 3.39 -15.98 10.44
C ASP A 53 3.86 -17.33 11.01
N ALA A 54 5.08 -17.41 11.51
CA ALA A 54 5.65 -18.64 12.03
C ALA A 54 6.71 -18.35 13.10
N ILE A 55 6.89 -19.26 14.04
CA ILE A 55 8.03 -19.25 14.95
C ILE A 55 9.33 -19.52 14.17
N ASP A 56 10.47 -19.23 14.78
CA ASP A 56 11.80 -19.54 14.21
C ASP A 56 12.07 -21.05 14.21
N ASP A 57 11.34 -21.76 13.38
CA ASP A 57 11.47 -23.18 13.11
C ASP A 57 11.16 -23.45 11.62
N LEU A 58 12.23 -23.74 10.85
CA LEU A 58 12.12 -23.99 9.41
C LEU A 58 11.14 -25.10 9.07
N LYS A 59 10.97 -26.11 9.96
CA LYS A 59 10.01 -27.20 9.76
C LYS A 59 8.57 -26.70 9.77
N VAL A 60 8.26 -25.69 10.61
CA VAL A 60 6.94 -25.05 10.65
C VAL A 60 6.67 -24.29 9.34
N THR A 61 7.64 -23.48 8.91
CA THR A 61 7.53 -22.76 7.62
C THR A 61 7.33 -23.74 6.47
N LYS A 62 8.15 -24.81 6.40
CA LYS A 62 8.05 -25.84 5.36
C LYS A 62 6.67 -26.51 5.35
N ALA A 63 6.13 -26.85 6.51
CA ALA A 63 4.81 -27.50 6.62
C ALA A 63 3.68 -26.57 6.15
N LEU A 64 3.72 -25.29 6.49
CA LEU A 64 2.75 -24.29 6.03
C LEU A 64 2.81 -24.09 4.52
N ILE A 65 4.01 -23.95 3.96
CA ILE A 65 4.21 -23.80 2.53
C ILE A 65 3.73 -25.03 1.75
N ALA A 66 3.96 -26.25 2.28
CA ALA A 66 3.49 -27.48 1.66
C ALA A 66 1.97 -27.52 1.44
N GLN A 67 1.17 -26.92 2.35
CA GLN A 67 -0.28 -26.81 2.17
C GLN A 67 -0.65 -25.89 0.99
N VAL A 68 0.09 -24.81 0.82
CA VAL A 68 -0.11 -23.88 -0.32
C VAL A 68 0.23 -24.56 -1.63
N GLU A 69 1.34 -25.29 -1.67
CA GLU A 69 1.78 -26.02 -2.87
C GLU A 69 0.81 -27.12 -3.28
N GLU A 70 0.29 -27.88 -2.30
CA GLU A 70 -0.68 -28.93 -2.56
C GLU A 70 -1.94 -28.38 -3.24
N ILE A 71 -2.45 -27.24 -2.74
CA ILE A 71 -3.60 -26.56 -3.35
C ILE A 71 -3.22 -26.04 -4.74
N GLY A 72 -2.04 -25.44 -4.90
CA GLY A 72 -1.57 -24.95 -6.19
C GLY A 72 -1.51 -26.06 -7.24
N ARG A 73 -0.91 -27.21 -6.92
CA ARG A 73 -0.82 -28.38 -7.81
C ARG A 73 -2.20 -28.95 -8.14
N THR A 74 -3.07 -29.06 -7.14
CA THR A 74 -4.44 -29.57 -7.36
C THR A 74 -5.26 -28.71 -8.31
N ASN A 75 -4.94 -27.39 -8.35
CA ASN A 75 -5.59 -26.41 -9.24
C ASN A 75 -4.79 -26.15 -10.53
N ASN A 76 -3.77 -26.96 -10.85
CA ASN A 76 -2.93 -26.83 -12.04
C ASN A 76 -2.28 -25.46 -12.17
N LEU A 77 -1.85 -24.86 -11.05
CA LEU A 77 -1.13 -23.61 -11.04
C LEU A 77 0.37 -23.88 -11.18
N ASN A 78 1.12 -22.93 -11.77
CA ASN A 78 2.51 -23.15 -12.17
C ASN A 78 3.52 -22.77 -11.06
N TRP A 79 3.20 -21.76 -10.25
CA TRP A 79 4.09 -21.32 -9.15
C TRP A 79 3.31 -20.76 -7.98
N ILE A 80 3.98 -20.66 -6.83
CA ILE A 80 3.47 -19.97 -5.66
C ILE A 80 4.22 -18.65 -5.48
N GLU A 81 3.53 -17.61 -4.99
CA GLU A 81 4.10 -16.28 -4.77
C GLU A 81 3.50 -15.62 -3.53
N GLY A 82 4.36 -15.02 -2.70
CA GLY A 82 3.95 -14.29 -1.50
C GLY A 82 5.11 -13.83 -0.61
N PRO A 83 4.82 -13.30 0.57
CA PRO A 83 3.48 -13.08 1.12
C PRO A 83 2.79 -11.87 0.48
N VAL A 84 1.57 -12.06 0.04
CA VAL A 84 0.69 -11.01 -0.52
C VAL A 84 -0.75 -11.26 -0.10
N GLY A 85 -1.57 -10.22 -0.07
CA GLY A 85 -3.02 -10.36 0.10
C GLY A 85 -3.75 -10.74 -1.18
N PHE A 86 -5.06 -10.56 -1.18
CA PHE A 86 -5.91 -10.83 -2.34
C PHE A 86 -5.68 -9.85 -3.49
N SER A 87 -5.32 -8.61 -3.18
CA SER A 87 -5.10 -7.54 -4.14
C SER A 87 -4.05 -6.55 -3.65
N ASN A 88 -3.71 -5.58 -4.49
CA ASN A 88 -2.76 -4.50 -4.17
C ASN A 88 -3.27 -3.51 -3.11
N MET A 89 -4.56 -3.56 -2.78
CA MET A 89 -5.14 -2.79 -1.68
C MET A 89 -4.86 -3.41 -0.31
N GLU A 90 -4.17 -4.53 -0.29
CA GLU A 90 -3.78 -5.25 0.92
C GLU A 90 -2.26 -5.27 1.08
N LYS A 91 -1.83 -5.74 2.24
CA LYS A 91 -0.41 -5.77 2.59
C LYS A 91 0.36 -6.74 1.71
N ALA A 92 1.50 -6.30 1.19
CA ALA A 92 2.37 -7.08 0.32
C ALA A 92 3.81 -7.11 0.83
N GLY A 93 4.48 -8.23 0.63
CA GLY A 93 5.89 -8.45 0.94
C GLY A 93 6.22 -8.57 2.41
N MET A 94 7.24 -9.32 2.73
CA MET A 94 7.86 -9.34 4.05
C MET A 94 8.98 -8.31 4.11
N LEU A 95 9.19 -7.74 5.30
CA LEU A 95 10.32 -6.86 5.59
C LEU A 95 11.62 -7.65 5.49
N ILE A 96 12.60 -7.13 4.75
CA ILE A 96 13.93 -7.73 4.57
C ILE A 96 15.08 -6.82 5.01
N GLU A 97 14.83 -5.52 5.13
CA GLU A 97 15.73 -4.50 5.64
C GLU A 97 14.94 -3.42 6.41
N GLY A 98 15.56 -2.80 7.41
CA GLY A 98 14.96 -1.71 8.21
C GLY A 98 14.10 -2.21 9.37
N PHE A 99 14.47 -3.32 9.99
CA PHE A 99 13.77 -3.94 11.13
C PHE A 99 13.72 -3.05 12.37
N GLU A 100 14.62 -2.09 12.49
CA GLU A 100 14.70 -1.12 13.59
C GLU A 100 13.64 -0.01 13.49
N TYR A 101 13.04 0.19 12.32
CA TYR A 101 12.03 1.23 12.11
C TYR A 101 10.62 0.74 12.41
N LEU A 102 9.76 1.66 12.87
CA LEU A 102 8.34 1.39 12.98
C LEU A 102 7.72 1.25 11.59
N ASN A 103 6.84 0.27 11.45
CA ASN A 103 6.07 0.13 10.23
C ASN A 103 4.90 1.10 10.15
N THR A 104 4.53 1.49 8.94
CA THR A 104 3.27 2.17 8.70
C THR A 104 2.09 1.22 9.02
N MET A 105 0.93 1.79 9.28
CA MET A 105 -0.28 1.02 9.64
C MET A 105 -0.67 -0.02 8.58
N ILE A 106 -0.32 0.22 7.33
CA ILE A 106 -0.70 -0.65 6.20
C ILE A 106 0.31 -1.74 5.87
N THR A 107 1.43 -1.82 6.58
CA THR A 107 2.47 -2.81 6.32
C THR A 107 2.57 -3.84 7.45
N TRP A 108 3.15 -5.02 7.16
CA TRP A 108 3.42 -6.04 8.15
C TRP A 108 4.80 -5.82 8.76
N TYR A 109 4.94 -6.08 10.06
CA TYR A 109 6.22 -6.39 10.66
C TYR A 109 6.40 -7.91 10.68
N ASN A 110 7.61 -8.37 10.42
CA ASN A 110 8.01 -9.77 10.55
C ASN A 110 9.45 -9.83 11.10
N TYR A 111 9.83 -10.98 11.61
CA TYR A 111 11.18 -11.19 12.12
C TYR A 111 12.19 -11.43 11.00
N PRO A 112 13.48 -11.11 11.21
CA PRO A 112 14.54 -11.28 10.21
C PRO A 112 14.68 -12.71 9.67
N TYR A 113 14.47 -13.73 10.52
CA TYR A 113 14.60 -15.16 10.14
C TYR A 113 13.60 -15.59 9.06
N TYR A 114 12.53 -14.83 8.78
CA TYR A 114 11.60 -15.16 7.69
C TYR A 114 12.32 -15.19 6.34
N LYS A 115 13.14 -14.18 6.06
CA LYS A 115 13.97 -14.12 4.85
C LYS A 115 14.84 -15.39 4.73
N GLU A 116 15.54 -15.77 5.80
CA GLU A 116 16.39 -16.94 5.81
C GLU A 116 15.62 -18.25 5.58
N HIS A 117 14.40 -18.37 6.14
CA HIS A 117 13.57 -19.55 5.92
C HIS A 117 13.19 -19.70 4.44
N PHE A 118 12.77 -18.62 3.78
CA PHE A 118 12.39 -18.67 2.36
C PHE A 118 13.59 -18.95 1.46
N GLU A 119 14.76 -18.37 1.74
CA GLU A 119 16.00 -18.64 1.01
C GLU A 119 16.45 -20.11 1.19
N LYS A 120 16.41 -20.66 2.42
CA LYS A 120 16.70 -22.09 2.69
C LYS A 120 15.70 -23.04 2.04
N LEU A 121 14.50 -22.59 1.76
CA LEU A 121 13.47 -23.36 1.03
C LEU A 121 13.55 -23.16 -0.49
N ASN A 122 14.62 -22.56 -1.01
CA ASN A 122 14.88 -22.30 -2.44
C ASN A 122 13.81 -21.44 -3.11
N PHE A 123 13.29 -20.45 -2.38
CA PHE A 123 12.47 -19.41 -2.99
C PHE A 123 13.35 -18.34 -3.62
N GLU A 124 12.91 -17.84 -4.76
CA GLU A 124 13.53 -16.74 -5.47
C GLU A 124 12.78 -15.41 -5.22
N LYS A 125 13.48 -14.29 -5.41
CA LYS A 125 12.86 -12.95 -5.42
C LYS A 125 11.79 -12.88 -6.51
N ALA A 126 10.57 -12.52 -6.15
CA ALA A 126 9.52 -12.20 -7.12
C ALA A 126 9.44 -10.68 -7.36
N SER A 127 9.05 -9.91 -6.36
CA SER A 127 8.99 -8.45 -6.42
C SER A 127 9.59 -7.84 -5.16
N GLU A 128 10.08 -6.60 -5.29
CA GLU A 128 10.66 -5.87 -4.18
C GLU A 128 10.10 -4.45 -4.12
N TRP A 129 9.90 -3.96 -2.91
CA TRP A 129 9.43 -2.62 -2.62
C TRP A 129 10.43 -1.89 -1.74
N VAL A 130 10.50 -0.59 -1.94
CA VAL A 130 11.31 0.36 -1.17
C VAL A 130 10.39 1.35 -0.45
N GLU A 131 10.78 1.76 0.74
CA GLU A 131 10.07 2.76 1.53
C GLU A 131 11.05 3.87 1.92
N TYR A 132 10.64 5.12 1.73
CA TYR A 132 11.45 6.30 2.00
C TYR A 132 10.89 7.10 3.17
N LYS A 133 11.79 7.69 3.94
CA LYS A 133 11.53 8.83 4.80
C LYS A 133 11.95 10.09 4.08
N ILE A 134 11.09 11.09 4.09
CA ILE A 134 11.26 12.35 3.39
C ILE A 134 11.13 13.47 4.41
N GLN A 135 12.16 14.31 4.51
CA GLN A 135 12.09 15.50 5.36
C GLN A 135 11.34 16.60 4.62
N ILE A 136 10.34 17.16 5.29
CA ILE A 136 9.54 18.24 4.75
C ILE A 136 10.15 19.55 5.19
N PRO A 137 10.64 20.39 4.23
CA PRO A 137 11.19 21.68 4.58
C PRO A 137 10.12 22.63 5.13
N GLU A 138 10.49 23.53 6.02
CA GLU A 138 9.56 24.53 6.60
C GLU A 138 8.90 25.41 5.53
N LYS A 139 9.61 25.65 4.44
CA LYS A 139 9.09 26.36 3.27
C LYS A 139 9.45 25.61 2.01
N SER A 140 8.51 25.57 1.07
CA SER A 140 8.79 25.05 -0.26
C SER A 140 9.90 25.86 -0.93
N PRO A 141 10.85 25.24 -1.63
CA PRO A 141 11.82 25.98 -2.42
C PRO A 141 11.11 26.82 -3.49
N GLU A 142 11.42 28.11 -3.59
CA GLU A 142 10.79 29.05 -4.55
C GLU A 142 10.77 28.52 -5.99
N LYS A 143 11.82 27.80 -6.39
CA LYS A 143 11.90 27.17 -7.71
C LYS A 143 10.80 26.12 -7.92
N VAL A 144 10.47 25.35 -6.88
CA VAL A 144 9.43 24.30 -6.92
C VAL A 144 8.07 24.96 -7.01
N GLU A 145 7.80 25.98 -6.19
CA GLU A 145 6.54 26.74 -6.21
C GLU A 145 6.31 27.41 -7.58
N LYS A 146 7.34 28.10 -8.08
CA LYS A 146 7.28 28.74 -9.40
C LYS A 146 7.02 27.73 -10.50
N PHE A 147 7.69 26.58 -10.47
CA PHE A 147 7.50 25.52 -11.46
C PHE A 147 6.10 24.91 -11.37
N ALA A 148 5.60 24.60 -10.18
CA ALA A 148 4.24 24.09 -9.97
C ALA A 148 3.19 25.06 -10.52
N ARG A 149 3.33 26.37 -10.24
CA ARG A 149 2.43 27.42 -10.77
C ARG A 149 2.45 27.47 -12.30
N ILE A 150 3.63 27.46 -12.92
CA ILE A 150 3.76 27.44 -14.38
C ILE A 150 3.03 26.25 -14.99
N ILE A 151 3.14 25.05 -14.38
CA ILE A 151 2.47 23.84 -14.85
C ILE A 151 0.97 23.97 -14.74
N VAL A 152 0.45 24.46 -13.60
CA VAL A 152 -0.98 24.70 -13.38
C VAL A 152 -1.53 25.67 -14.44
N GLU A 153 -0.87 26.78 -14.68
CA GLU A 153 -1.26 27.79 -15.69
C GLU A 153 -1.18 27.22 -17.12
N ARG A 154 -0.07 26.55 -17.45
CA ARG A 154 0.20 26.02 -18.81
C ARG A 154 -0.83 25.00 -19.27
N TYR A 155 -1.28 24.13 -18.37
CA TYR A 155 -2.23 23.08 -18.68
C TYR A 155 -3.65 23.41 -18.21
N ASN A 156 -3.89 24.63 -17.74
CA ASN A 156 -5.17 25.09 -17.18
C ASN A 156 -5.75 24.08 -16.15
N LEU A 157 -4.89 23.70 -15.18
CA LEU A 157 -5.23 22.72 -14.18
C LEU A 157 -6.00 23.37 -13.03
N LYS A 158 -6.92 22.60 -12.46
CA LYS A 158 -7.69 23.00 -11.27
C LYS A 158 -7.31 22.12 -10.09
N LEU A 159 -6.79 22.74 -9.03
CA LEU A 159 -6.47 22.08 -7.77
C LEU A 159 -7.74 21.97 -6.93
N ILE A 160 -8.12 20.74 -6.55
CA ILE A 160 -9.32 20.46 -5.78
C ILE A 160 -8.95 20.20 -4.32
N HIS A 161 -9.61 20.93 -3.43
CA HIS A 161 -9.47 20.80 -1.97
C HIS A 161 -10.82 20.43 -1.37
N PHE A 162 -10.87 19.43 -0.53
CA PHE A 162 -12.08 18.94 0.09
C PHE A 162 -12.22 19.50 1.52
N LYS A 163 -13.41 20.00 1.87
CA LYS A 163 -13.75 20.49 3.21
C LYS A 163 -14.32 19.38 4.10
N ASN A 164 -14.99 18.41 3.48
CA ASN A 164 -15.63 17.29 4.16
C ASN A 164 -15.64 16.04 3.30
N SER A 165 -15.87 14.88 3.93
CA SER A 165 -15.81 13.58 3.25
C SER A 165 -16.89 13.39 2.17
N LYS A 166 -17.99 14.13 2.22
CA LYS A 166 -19.05 14.02 1.19
C LYS A 166 -18.59 14.60 -0.15
N GLU A 167 -17.73 15.61 -0.12
CA GLU A 167 -17.16 16.22 -1.33
C GLU A 167 -16.19 15.28 -2.07
N ILE A 168 -15.65 14.27 -1.38
CA ILE A 168 -14.74 13.26 -1.96
C ILE A 168 -15.52 12.22 -2.76
N LEU A 169 -16.75 11.88 -2.33
CA LEU A 169 -17.52 10.77 -2.91
C LEU A 169 -17.64 10.79 -4.43
N PRO A 170 -17.91 11.94 -5.08
CA PRO A 170 -17.97 12.01 -6.54
C PRO A 170 -16.66 11.66 -7.26
N TYR A 171 -15.53 11.82 -6.60
CA TYR A 171 -14.19 11.58 -7.17
C TYR A 171 -13.69 10.16 -6.98
N VAL A 172 -14.32 9.35 -6.13
CA VAL A 172 -13.78 8.04 -5.72
C VAL A 172 -13.69 7.09 -6.91
N ASP A 173 -14.71 7.02 -7.77
CA ASP A 173 -14.69 6.16 -8.95
C ASP A 173 -13.55 6.56 -9.91
N ASP A 174 -13.40 7.87 -10.15
CA ASP A 174 -12.34 8.38 -11.01
C ASP A 174 -10.96 8.15 -10.41
N MET A 175 -10.78 8.26 -9.08
CA MET A 175 -9.53 7.92 -8.41
C MET A 175 -9.17 6.44 -8.61
N PHE A 176 -10.12 5.52 -8.42
CA PHE A 176 -9.87 4.09 -8.64
C PHE A 176 -9.69 3.75 -10.12
N GLY A 177 -10.43 4.40 -11.01
CA GLY A 177 -10.23 4.30 -12.45
C GLY A 177 -8.81 4.73 -12.86
N LEU A 178 -8.33 5.83 -12.27
CA LEU A 178 -6.98 6.34 -12.49
C LEU A 178 -5.91 5.40 -11.91
N LEU A 179 -6.15 4.78 -10.74
CA LEU A 179 -5.27 3.74 -10.20
C LEU A 179 -5.20 2.54 -11.14
N ASN A 180 -6.34 2.02 -11.57
CA ASN A 180 -6.38 0.90 -12.52
C ASN A 180 -5.59 1.21 -13.80
N LYS A 181 -5.76 2.43 -14.35
CA LYS A 181 -5.03 2.88 -15.54
C LYS A 181 -3.52 3.01 -15.30
N THR A 182 -3.13 3.55 -14.15
CA THR A 182 -1.73 3.86 -13.83
C THR A 182 -0.92 2.62 -13.42
N TYR A 183 -1.57 1.65 -12.75
CA TYR A 183 -0.89 0.50 -12.14
C TYR A 183 -1.04 -0.79 -12.94
N ASN A 184 -1.75 -0.74 -14.06
CA ASN A 184 -2.03 -1.92 -14.89
C ASN A 184 -0.77 -2.70 -15.29
N ASP A 185 0.33 -2.01 -15.54
CA ASP A 185 1.59 -2.61 -15.99
C ASP A 185 2.48 -3.13 -14.84
N LEU A 186 2.06 -2.91 -13.58
CA LEU A 186 2.82 -3.41 -12.43
C LEU A 186 2.62 -4.92 -12.27
N SER A 187 3.73 -5.63 -12.03
CA SER A 187 3.78 -7.11 -12.01
C SER A 187 2.80 -7.77 -11.03
N THR A 188 2.51 -7.10 -9.92
CA THR A 188 1.64 -7.62 -8.84
C THR A 188 0.23 -7.06 -8.89
N PHE A 189 -0.08 -6.16 -9.85
CA PHE A 189 -1.35 -5.46 -9.86
C PHE A 189 -2.50 -6.36 -10.33
N VAL A 190 -3.61 -6.28 -9.60
CA VAL A 190 -4.91 -6.86 -9.96
C VAL A 190 -5.90 -5.72 -10.09
N PRO A 191 -6.61 -5.57 -11.22
CA PRO A 191 -7.59 -4.50 -11.42
C PRO A 191 -8.66 -4.50 -10.33
N ILE A 192 -8.87 -3.32 -9.74
CA ILE A 192 -9.85 -3.13 -8.67
C ILE A 192 -11.24 -3.10 -9.30
N GLN A 193 -12.11 -4.00 -8.86
CA GLN A 193 -13.45 -4.17 -9.39
C GLN A 193 -14.44 -3.17 -8.78
N GLN A 194 -15.52 -2.81 -9.51
CA GLN A 194 -16.49 -1.83 -9.06
C GLN A 194 -17.10 -2.18 -7.69
N TYR A 195 -17.44 -3.43 -7.45
CA TYR A 195 -17.99 -3.86 -6.17
C TYR A 195 -17.01 -3.72 -4.98
N GLN A 196 -15.71 -3.72 -5.25
CA GLN A 196 -14.68 -3.41 -4.25
C GLN A 196 -14.63 -1.90 -3.99
N ILE A 197 -14.73 -1.08 -5.05
CA ILE A 197 -14.77 0.38 -4.95
C ILE A 197 -15.98 0.81 -4.12
N ASP A 198 -17.16 0.26 -4.39
CA ASP A 198 -18.38 0.55 -3.65
C ASP A 198 -18.23 0.21 -2.16
N HIS A 199 -17.63 -0.95 -1.86
CA HIS A 199 -17.34 -1.34 -0.48
C HIS A 199 -16.34 -0.38 0.20
N TYR A 200 -15.32 0.11 -0.52
CA TYR A 200 -14.36 1.08 0.03
C TYR A 200 -15.02 2.44 0.27
N LYS A 201 -15.90 2.90 -0.61
CA LYS A 201 -16.71 4.12 -0.40
C LYS A 201 -17.47 4.06 0.91
N ASP A 202 -18.24 3.00 1.10
CA ASP A 202 -19.12 2.85 2.26
C ASP A 202 -18.33 2.71 3.57
N LYS A 203 -17.22 1.99 3.51
CA LYS A 203 -16.51 1.57 4.72
C LYS A 203 -15.43 2.55 5.17
N TYR A 204 -14.71 3.20 4.24
CA TYR A 204 -13.49 3.92 4.57
C TYR A 204 -13.55 5.42 4.35
N ILE A 205 -14.23 5.92 3.32
CA ILE A 205 -14.19 7.34 2.94
C ILE A 205 -14.57 8.27 4.10
N LYS A 206 -15.56 7.90 4.89
CA LYS A 206 -16.03 8.70 6.04
C LYS A 206 -14.99 8.87 7.17
N TYR A 207 -13.96 8.02 7.21
CA TYR A 207 -12.91 8.07 8.23
C TYR A 207 -11.66 8.81 7.77
N ILE A 208 -11.51 9.06 6.47
CA ILE A 208 -10.36 9.77 5.92
C ILE A 208 -10.53 11.26 6.20
N ASN A 209 -9.46 11.91 6.65
CA ASN A 209 -9.45 13.36 6.78
C ASN A 209 -9.39 13.99 5.37
N PRO A 210 -10.44 14.72 4.94
CA PRO A 210 -10.55 15.23 3.57
C PRO A 210 -9.40 16.17 3.19
N HIS A 211 -8.83 16.89 4.13
CA HIS A 211 -7.72 17.81 3.87
C HIS A 211 -6.45 17.09 3.36
N TYR A 212 -6.30 15.80 3.70
CA TYR A 212 -5.17 14.97 3.30
C TYR A 212 -5.36 14.28 1.94
N ILE A 213 -6.46 14.57 1.25
CA ILE A 213 -6.70 14.16 -0.15
C ILE A 213 -6.59 15.38 -1.05
N LYS A 214 -5.81 15.26 -2.11
CA LYS A 214 -5.65 16.29 -3.15
C LYS A 214 -5.96 15.69 -4.50
N CYS A 215 -6.71 16.45 -5.31
CA CYS A 215 -7.04 16.09 -6.67
C CYS A 215 -6.69 17.23 -7.63
N ILE A 216 -6.39 16.88 -8.86
CA ILE A 216 -6.15 17.82 -9.95
C ILE A 216 -7.06 17.44 -11.12
N GLU A 217 -7.85 18.39 -11.59
CA GLU A 217 -8.62 18.30 -12.81
C GLU A 217 -7.92 19.05 -13.95
N ASN A 218 -8.14 18.59 -15.18
CA ASN A 218 -7.77 19.34 -16.38
C ASN A 218 -8.85 20.37 -16.75
N ALA A 219 -8.65 21.08 -17.87
CA ALA A 219 -9.58 22.09 -18.36
C ALA A 219 -11.01 21.59 -18.63
N GLU A 220 -11.14 20.30 -18.96
CA GLU A 220 -12.40 19.63 -19.26
C GLU A 220 -13.10 19.08 -17.99
N GLY A 221 -12.51 19.31 -16.80
CA GLY A 221 -13.06 18.82 -15.53
C GLY A 221 -12.78 17.33 -15.27
N LYS A 222 -11.89 16.70 -16.02
CA LYS A 222 -11.49 15.29 -15.81
C LYS A 222 -10.41 15.20 -14.74
N LEU A 223 -10.55 14.27 -13.81
CA LEU A 223 -9.50 13.94 -12.84
C LEU A 223 -8.27 13.38 -13.56
N ILE A 224 -7.13 14.06 -13.42
CA ILE A 224 -5.86 13.68 -14.03
C ILE A 224 -4.77 13.31 -13.02
N ALA A 225 -4.93 13.71 -11.77
CA ALA A 225 -4.03 13.32 -10.70
C ALA A 225 -4.71 13.37 -9.34
N PHE A 226 -4.30 12.49 -8.45
CA PHE A 226 -4.67 12.58 -7.04
C PHE A 226 -3.55 12.07 -6.15
N ALA A 227 -3.59 12.49 -4.89
CA ALA A 227 -2.75 11.95 -3.83
C ALA A 227 -3.55 11.82 -2.54
N ILE A 228 -3.34 10.70 -1.84
CA ILE A 228 -3.92 10.43 -0.52
C ILE A 228 -2.78 10.26 0.46
N THR A 229 -2.78 11.11 1.49
CA THR A 229 -1.88 11.02 2.64
C THR A 229 -2.70 10.93 3.92
N MET A 230 -2.08 10.64 5.02
CA MET A 230 -2.72 10.66 6.34
C MET A 230 -1.68 10.95 7.43
N PRO A 231 -2.07 11.53 8.57
CA PRO A 231 -1.21 11.55 9.75
C PRO A 231 -0.75 10.14 10.10
N SER A 232 0.51 9.97 10.49
CA SER A 232 1.04 8.65 10.84
C SER A 232 0.43 8.16 12.16
N PHE A 233 -0.11 6.95 12.16
CA PHE A 233 -0.62 6.29 13.37
C PHE A 233 0.39 5.33 14.01
N SER A 234 1.58 5.17 13.46
CA SER A 234 2.57 4.17 13.90
C SER A 234 2.97 4.33 15.36
N LYS A 235 3.33 5.55 15.78
CA LYS A 235 3.67 5.85 17.18
C LYS A 235 2.47 5.64 18.13
N ALA A 236 1.25 6.00 17.68
CA ALA A 236 0.03 5.84 18.46
C ALA A 236 -0.36 4.37 18.65
N LEU A 237 -0.29 3.56 17.59
CA LEU A 237 -0.55 2.13 17.65
C LEU A 237 0.45 1.39 18.53
N LYS A 238 1.73 1.78 18.50
CA LYS A 238 2.75 1.25 19.42
C LYS A 238 2.40 1.57 20.87
N LYS A 239 2.00 2.82 21.17
CA LYS A 239 1.55 3.21 22.52
C LYS A 239 0.28 2.49 22.97
N ALA A 240 -0.62 2.19 22.06
CA ALA A 240 -1.84 1.42 22.32
C ALA A 240 -1.57 -0.08 22.55
N ASN A 241 -0.34 -0.55 22.29
CA ASN A 241 0.11 -1.94 22.48
C ASN A 241 -0.84 -2.98 21.86
N GLY A 242 -1.36 -2.66 20.66
CA GLY A 242 -2.25 -3.55 19.89
C GLY A 242 -3.71 -3.59 20.36
N SER A 243 -4.08 -2.85 21.44
CA SER A 243 -5.44 -2.79 21.94
C SER A 243 -5.99 -1.36 21.90
N LEU A 244 -7.18 -1.20 21.30
CA LEU A 244 -7.87 0.10 21.33
C LEU A 244 -8.62 0.35 22.64
N TRP A 245 -9.00 -0.69 23.36
CA TRP A 245 -9.74 -0.61 24.62
C TRP A 245 -8.90 -1.02 25.81
N PRO A 246 -9.04 -0.33 26.97
CA PRO A 246 -10.00 0.76 27.20
C PRO A 246 -9.49 2.16 26.77
N PHE A 247 -8.18 2.40 26.59
CA PHE A 247 -7.64 3.75 26.40
C PHE A 247 -6.80 3.92 25.14
N GLY A 248 -6.53 2.84 24.39
CA GLY A 248 -5.70 2.88 23.16
C GLY A 248 -6.24 3.82 22.10
N PHE A 249 -7.58 3.94 21.96
CA PHE A 249 -8.22 4.83 21.01
C PHE A 249 -7.87 6.31 21.22
N ILE A 250 -7.56 6.72 22.46
CA ILE A 250 -7.16 8.11 22.78
C ILE A 250 -5.86 8.47 22.08
N HIS A 251 -4.91 7.52 21.99
CA HIS A 251 -3.66 7.74 21.27
C HIS A 251 -3.89 8.00 19.78
N LEU A 252 -4.85 7.27 19.16
CA LEU A 252 -5.18 7.47 17.75
C LEU A 252 -5.89 8.81 17.52
N LEU A 253 -6.84 9.20 18.37
CA LEU A 253 -7.52 10.49 18.28
C LEU A 253 -6.53 11.66 18.40
N ARG A 254 -5.56 11.57 19.32
CA ARG A 254 -4.51 12.57 19.45
C ARG A 254 -3.62 12.60 18.18
N ALA A 255 -3.18 11.45 17.70
CA ALA A 255 -2.33 11.37 16.51
C ALA A 255 -3.02 11.88 15.23
N ARG A 256 -4.34 11.80 15.15
CA ARG A 256 -5.12 12.35 14.04
C ARG A 256 -5.01 13.88 13.94
N ASN A 257 -4.93 14.56 15.08
CA ASN A 257 -5.02 16.03 15.15
C ASN A 257 -3.69 16.70 15.50
N ASN A 258 -2.75 15.94 16.07
CA ASN A 258 -1.43 16.46 16.46
C ASN A 258 -0.38 15.39 16.16
N ASN A 259 0.33 15.58 15.06
CA ASN A 259 1.34 14.67 14.57
C ASN A 259 2.44 15.43 13.83
N ASP A 260 3.66 14.97 13.98
CA ASP A 260 4.84 15.49 13.28
C ASP A 260 5.18 14.70 12.01
N THR A 261 4.48 13.59 11.78
CA THR A 261 4.75 12.64 10.71
C THR A 261 3.47 12.31 9.94
N ALA A 262 3.54 12.29 8.62
CA ALA A 262 2.48 11.76 7.75
C ALA A 262 2.95 10.51 7.01
N ALA A 263 1.99 9.74 6.52
CA ALA A 263 2.23 8.61 5.62
C ALA A 263 1.61 8.90 4.25
N PHE A 264 2.37 8.62 3.19
CA PHE A 264 1.92 8.76 1.81
C PHE A 264 1.29 7.45 1.37
N TYR A 265 -0.02 7.43 1.13
CA TYR A 265 -0.76 6.19 0.88
C TYR A 265 -0.87 5.83 -0.59
N LEU A 266 -1.42 6.72 -1.40
CA LEU A 266 -1.67 6.48 -2.82
C LEU A 266 -1.39 7.76 -3.62
N ILE A 267 -0.89 7.56 -4.82
CA ILE A 267 -0.79 8.60 -5.84
C ILE A 267 -1.13 8.00 -7.19
N GLY A 268 -1.96 8.68 -7.94
CA GLY A 268 -2.25 8.36 -9.34
C GLY A 268 -2.07 9.59 -10.21
N ILE A 269 -1.41 9.43 -11.35
CA ILE A 269 -1.25 10.49 -12.35
C ILE A 269 -1.54 9.87 -13.71
N ASP A 270 -2.51 10.44 -14.44
CA ASP A 270 -2.87 9.99 -15.76
C ASP A 270 -1.61 9.86 -16.64
N PRO A 271 -1.38 8.71 -17.30
CA PRO A 271 -0.21 8.49 -18.16
C PRO A 271 0.02 9.62 -19.17
N GLU A 272 -1.03 10.26 -19.68
CA GLU A 272 -0.91 11.39 -20.60
C GLU A 272 -0.28 12.63 -19.95
N TYR A 273 -0.32 12.74 -18.63
CA TYR A 273 0.24 13.86 -17.85
C TYR A 273 1.52 13.51 -17.10
N GLN A 274 1.97 12.26 -17.17
CA GLN A 274 3.26 11.85 -16.61
C GLN A 274 4.41 12.54 -17.36
N GLY A 275 5.46 12.91 -16.63
CA GLY A 275 6.59 13.64 -17.19
C GLY A 275 6.32 15.13 -17.52
N LYS A 276 5.06 15.60 -17.45
CA LYS A 276 4.68 16.98 -17.75
C LYS A 276 4.73 17.92 -16.52
N GLY A 277 5.24 17.48 -15.40
CA GLY A 277 5.40 18.29 -14.18
C GLY A 277 4.17 18.36 -13.28
N VAL A 278 3.05 17.70 -13.61
CA VAL A 278 1.82 17.67 -12.80
C VAL A 278 2.10 17.15 -11.37
N THR A 279 3.06 16.24 -11.24
CA THR A 279 3.52 15.76 -9.94
C THR A 279 4.00 16.89 -9.03
N ALA A 280 4.72 17.90 -9.57
CA ALA A 280 5.17 19.04 -8.79
C ALA A 280 3.99 19.86 -8.25
N ALA A 281 2.93 20.02 -9.02
CA ALA A 281 1.72 20.72 -8.58
C ALA A 281 1.04 19.99 -7.41
N ILE A 282 0.88 18.65 -7.49
CA ILE A 282 0.26 17.89 -6.41
C ILE A 282 1.13 17.89 -5.14
N PHE A 283 2.46 17.77 -5.29
CA PHE A 283 3.39 17.83 -4.16
C PHE A 283 3.43 19.20 -3.51
N GLN A 284 3.32 20.29 -4.28
CA GLN A 284 3.23 21.63 -3.71
C GLN A 284 2.01 21.75 -2.79
N THR A 285 0.83 21.30 -3.22
CA THR A 285 -0.37 21.35 -2.38
C THR A 285 -0.27 20.48 -1.12
N MET A 286 0.49 19.38 -1.19
CA MET A 286 0.78 18.55 -0.03
C MET A 286 1.78 19.21 0.92
N GLN A 287 2.82 19.84 0.39
CA GLN A 287 3.79 20.60 1.17
C GLN A 287 3.10 21.69 1.98
N ASP A 288 2.21 22.48 1.36
CA ASP A 288 1.45 23.52 2.03
C ASP A 288 0.61 22.96 3.19
N LEU A 289 -0.05 21.80 2.96
CA LEU A 289 -0.80 21.11 4.00
C LEU A 289 0.09 20.63 5.14
N PHE A 290 1.24 20.04 4.83
CA PHE A 290 2.17 19.51 5.83
C PHE A 290 2.74 20.61 6.69
N THR A 291 3.21 21.69 6.08
CA THR A 291 3.71 22.87 6.79
C THR A 291 2.64 23.48 7.71
N ALA A 292 1.42 23.65 7.22
CA ALA A 292 0.30 24.19 7.99
C ALA A 292 -0.09 23.33 9.20
N ASN A 293 0.17 22.01 9.14
CA ASN A 293 -0.14 21.06 10.22
C ASN A 293 1.10 20.65 11.06
N GLY A 294 2.25 21.28 10.86
CA GLY A 294 3.47 20.97 11.61
C GLY A 294 4.08 19.59 11.30
N ILE A 295 3.78 19.03 10.13
CA ILE A 295 4.37 17.77 9.67
C ILE A 295 5.78 18.07 9.14
N THR A 296 6.77 17.42 9.73
CA THR A 296 8.19 17.58 9.39
C THR A 296 8.78 16.39 8.65
N GLU A 297 8.13 15.24 8.74
CA GLU A 297 8.56 14.00 8.08
C GLU A 297 7.37 13.32 7.39
N VAL A 298 7.62 12.77 6.21
CA VAL A 298 6.67 11.92 5.50
C VAL A 298 7.31 10.57 5.23
N GLU A 299 6.58 9.50 5.50
CA GLU A 299 6.97 8.13 5.19
C GLU A 299 6.18 7.64 3.96
N THR A 300 6.87 7.14 2.92
CA THR A 300 6.17 6.57 1.78
C THR A 300 5.61 5.19 2.12
N ASN A 301 4.54 4.80 1.44
CA ASN A 301 4.16 3.40 1.37
C ASN A 301 5.16 2.61 0.53
N PRO A 302 5.11 1.27 0.58
CA PRO A 302 5.95 0.44 -0.26
C PRO A 302 5.76 0.77 -1.75
N GLU A 303 6.83 1.20 -2.40
CA GLU A 303 6.90 1.51 -3.83
C GLU A 303 7.67 0.40 -4.53
N LEU A 304 7.15 -0.15 -5.62
CA LEU A 304 7.88 -1.16 -6.39
C LEU A 304 9.27 -0.63 -6.78
N GLU A 305 10.30 -1.43 -6.57
CA GLU A 305 11.70 -1.07 -6.88
C GLU A 305 11.88 -0.69 -8.35
N GLU A 306 11.12 -1.30 -9.25
CA GLU A 306 11.12 -1.00 -10.68
C GLU A 306 10.40 0.31 -11.05
N ASN A 307 9.53 0.86 -10.18
CA ASN A 307 8.84 2.12 -10.42
C ASN A 307 9.77 3.32 -10.20
N LYS A 308 10.70 3.52 -11.14
CA LYS A 308 11.69 4.61 -11.06
C LYS A 308 11.06 6.00 -11.15
N ALA A 309 9.90 6.13 -11.76
CA ALA A 309 9.22 7.41 -11.93
C ALA A 309 8.87 8.06 -10.59
N ILE A 310 8.28 7.30 -9.67
CA ILE A 310 7.93 7.80 -8.33
C ILE A 310 9.19 8.08 -7.50
N GLN A 311 10.21 7.21 -7.56
CA GLN A 311 11.45 7.36 -6.81
C GLN A 311 12.25 8.60 -7.21
N GLN A 312 12.18 9.04 -8.48
CA GLN A 312 12.83 10.28 -8.95
C GLN A 312 12.28 11.54 -8.25
N LEU A 313 11.05 11.50 -7.75
CA LEU A 313 10.44 12.64 -7.07
C LEU A 313 11.12 12.93 -5.75
N TRP A 314 11.45 11.87 -5.00
CA TRP A 314 12.07 11.97 -3.69
C TRP A 314 13.50 12.52 -3.75
N LYS A 315 14.20 12.35 -4.87
CA LYS A 315 15.56 12.87 -5.08
C LYS A 315 15.69 14.40 -4.95
N LYS A 316 14.57 15.11 -5.02
CA LYS A 316 14.53 16.56 -4.86
C LYS A 316 14.39 17.00 -3.40
N TYR A 317 14.15 16.08 -2.50
CA TYR A 317 14.00 16.28 -1.07
C TYR A 317 15.15 15.60 -0.33
N ASP A 318 15.40 16.02 0.90
CA ASP A 318 16.20 15.23 1.83
C ASP A 318 15.43 13.94 2.16
N HIS A 319 15.95 12.81 1.72
CA HIS A 319 15.26 11.53 1.80
C HIS A 319 16.20 10.39 2.17
N GLN A 320 15.68 9.41 2.86
CA GLN A 320 16.37 8.21 3.27
C GLN A 320 15.58 6.98 2.83
N LEU A 321 16.20 6.08 2.05
CA LEU A 321 15.70 4.71 1.90
C LEU A 321 15.90 4.00 3.24
N HIS A 322 14.82 3.60 3.89
CA HIS A 322 14.90 3.08 5.27
C HIS A 322 14.33 1.68 5.44
N LYS A 323 13.50 1.20 4.52
CA LYS A 323 12.97 -0.17 4.55
C LYS A 323 12.91 -0.77 3.16
N ARG A 324 13.06 -2.11 3.10
CA ARG A 324 12.79 -2.93 1.90
C ARG A 324 11.88 -4.08 2.26
N ARG A 325 11.00 -4.40 1.31
CA ARG A 325 10.10 -5.56 1.38
C ARG A 325 10.24 -6.40 0.14
N ARG A 326 9.99 -7.70 0.29
CA ARG A 326 10.11 -8.65 -0.82
C ARG A 326 9.00 -9.68 -0.79
N THR A 327 8.49 -10.03 -1.96
CA THR A 327 7.78 -11.29 -2.17
C THR A 327 8.75 -12.31 -2.77
N TYR A 328 8.45 -13.54 -2.48
CA TYR A 328 9.20 -14.70 -2.93
C TYR A 328 8.31 -15.59 -3.79
N LYS A 329 8.90 -16.24 -4.78
CA LYS A 329 8.21 -17.21 -5.64
C LYS A 329 8.99 -18.52 -5.71
N ARG A 330 8.27 -19.59 -6.02
CA ARG A 330 8.82 -20.91 -6.33
C ARG A 330 7.86 -21.66 -7.22
N ASP A 331 8.40 -22.37 -8.22
CA ASP A 331 7.63 -23.23 -9.12
C ASP A 331 7.03 -24.42 -8.35
N LEU A 332 5.87 -24.94 -8.83
CA LEU A 332 5.09 -26.01 -8.21
C LEU A 332 5.45 -27.40 -8.76
#